data_21990c00e37772a057d7e082b12ee775
#
_entry.id   21990c00e37772a057d7e082b12ee775
#
_cell.length_a   1.000
_cell.length_b   1.000
_cell.length_c   1.000
_cell.angle_alpha   90.00
_cell.angle_beta   90.00
_cell.angle_gamma   90.00
#
_symmetry.space_group_name_H-M   'P 1'
#
loop_
_entity.id
_entity.type
_entity.pdbx_description
1 polymer ?
#
loop_
_entity_poly.entity_id
_entity_poly.type
_entity_poly.pdbx_seq_one_letter_code
_entity_poly.pdbx_strand_id
1 'polypeptide(L)'
;MKVLGLGDNVVDKYENLGIMYPGGNSLNFAVFAKKLGHESSFMGVFGSDEEAAHVLSAIKEIGLDNSHSRFEKGENGCARVKIDEGDRIFLGSNSGGVTREYPIQLTEEDREYLNQFELIHMGLYSHVNHLLEELQNVSGKISYDFSDDFTEEEVQRAIDKVDFGFFSIE
;
A
#
# COMPACT_ATOMS: atom_id res chain seq x y z
N MET A 1 -17.99 7.42 2.78
CA MET A 1 -16.95 7.82 1.81
C MET A 1 -16.54 6.59 1.00
N LYS A 2 -16.23 6.80 -0.28
CA LYS A 2 -15.60 5.79 -1.13
C LYS A 2 -14.10 6.06 -1.18
N VAL A 3 -13.28 5.13 -0.71
CA VAL A 3 -11.84 5.33 -0.51
C VAL A 3 -11.01 4.23 -1.15
N LEU A 4 -9.79 4.56 -1.55
CA LEU A 4 -8.85 3.64 -2.18
C LEU A 4 -7.49 3.67 -1.46
N GLY A 5 -6.96 2.50 -1.13
CA GLY A 5 -5.54 2.32 -0.85
C GLY A 5 -4.81 1.99 -2.15
N LEU A 6 -3.81 2.81 -2.52
CA LEU A 6 -3.05 2.66 -3.77
C LEU A 6 -1.58 2.40 -3.44
N GLY A 7 -1.08 1.22 -3.78
CA GLY A 7 0.35 0.93 -3.69
C GLY A 7 0.71 -0.38 -2.99
N ASP A 8 1.33 -0.31 -1.84
CA ASP A 8 1.97 -1.44 -1.19
C ASP A 8 1.00 -2.40 -0.52
N ASN A 9 1.31 -3.67 -0.70
CA ASN A 9 0.87 -4.78 0.12
C ASN A 9 2.10 -5.62 0.47
N VAL A 10 2.25 -5.95 1.72
CA VAL A 10 3.37 -6.73 2.22
C VAL A 10 2.90 -7.80 3.18
N VAL A 11 3.78 -8.72 3.51
CA VAL A 11 3.61 -9.65 4.62
C VAL A 11 4.65 -9.34 5.68
N ASP A 12 4.23 -9.18 6.93
CA ASP A 12 5.10 -9.15 8.09
C ASP A 12 5.33 -10.59 8.59
N LYS A 13 6.52 -11.14 8.32
CA LYS A 13 6.93 -12.48 8.80
C LYS A 13 7.58 -12.40 10.16
N TYR A 14 6.94 -12.96 11.16
CA TYR A 14 7.48 -13.12 12.52
C TYR A 14 8.28 -14.43 12.59
N GLU A 15 9.57 -14.36 12.21
CA GLU A 15 10.41 -15.53 12.01
C GLU A 15 10.49 -16.46 13.22
N ASN A 16 10.61 -15.88 14.42
CA ASN A 16 10.70 -16.67 15.65
C ASN A 16 9.37 -17.28 16.12
N LEU A 17 8.25 -16.85 15.53
CA LEU A 17 6.92 -17.36 15.84
C LEU A 17 6.37 -18.28 14.73
N GLY A 18 6.99 -18.29 13.57
CA GLY A 18 6.53 -19.05 12.40
C GLY A 18 5.15 -18.62 11.89
N ILE A 19 4.81 -17.34 12.05
CA ILE A 19 3.54 -16.75 11.61
C ILE A 19 3.80 -15.54 10.71
N MET A 20 2.80 -15.21 9.89
CA MET A 20 2.83 -14.03 9.03
C MET A 20 1.49 -13.32 9.03
N TYR A 21 1.53 -12.00 8.89
CA TYR A 21 0.34 -11.15 8.82
C TYR A 21 0.37 -10.28 7.57
N PRO A 22 -0.78 -10.08 6.90
CA PRO A 22 -0.90 -9.07 5.87
C PRO A 22 -0.61 -7.68 6.43
N GLY A 23 0.13 -6.89 5.68
CA GLY A 23 0.52 -5.53 6.01
C GLY A 23 0.69 -4.68 4.76
N GLY A 24 1.36 -3.55 4.90
CA GLY A 24 1.49 -2.51 3.90
C GLY A 24 0.62 -1.31 4.27
N ASN A 25 1.18 -0.11 4.16
CA ASN A 25 0.49 1.11 4.56
C ASN A 25 -0.81 1.31 3.77
N SER A 26 -0.73 1.24 2.43
CA SER A 26 -1.89 1.43 1.56
C SER A 26 -2.94 0.34 1.72
N LEU A 27 -2.53 -0.92 1.88
CA LEU A 27 -3.46 -2.01 2.13
C LEU A 27 -4.14 -1.87 3.49
N ASN A 28 -3.37 -1.55 4.54
CA ASN A 28 -3.91 -1.35 5.89
C ASN A 28 -4.94 -0.22 5.93
N PHE A 29 -4.68 0.90 5.24
CA PHE A 29 -5.65 1.98 5.10
C PHE A 29 -6.97 1.46 4.52
N ALA A 30 -6.92 0.73 3.40
CA ALA A 30 -8.13 0.18 2.76
C ALA A 30 -8.87 -0.80 3.69
N VAL A 31 -8.15 -1.69 4.36
CA VAL A 31 -8.70 -2.68 5.31
C VAL A 31 -9.40 -1.99 6.48
N PHE A 32 -8.74 -1.02 7.11
CA PHE A 32 -9.33 -0.32 8.26
C PHE A 32 -10.50 0.57 7.86
N ALA A 33 -10.44 1.25 6.72
CA ALA A 33 -11.57 2.00 6.19
C ALA A 33 -12.80 1.09 5.98
N LYS A 34 -12.59 -0.11 5.41
CA LYS A 34 -13.64 -1.13 5.25
C LYS A 34 -14.25 -1.55 6.59
N LYS A 35 -13.40 -1.85 7.59
CA LYS A 35 -13.84 -2.23 8.94
C LYS A 35 -14.60 -1.12 9.65
N LEU A 36 -14.32 0.14 9.33
CA LEU A 36 -15.04 1.31 9.85
C LEU A 36 -16.34 1.61 9.10
N GLY A 37 -16.73 0.77 8.13
CA GLY A 37 -17.99 0.87 7.40
C GLY A 37 -17.95 1.77 6.17
N HIS A 38 -16.77 2.12 5.66
CA HIS A 38 -16.61 2.84 4.41
C HIS A 38 -16.64 1.90 3.20
N GLU A 39 -17.04 2.41 2.06
CA GLU A 39 -16.83 1.75 0.78
C GLU A 39 -15.32 1.87 0.44
N SER A 40 -14.63 0.75 0.47
CA SER A 40 -13.18 0.73 0.38
C SER A 40 -12.70 -0.29 -0.62
N SER A 41 -11.66 0.09 -1.38
CA SER A 41 -10.98 -0.76 -2.36
C SER A 41 -9.47 -0.65 -2.19
N PHE A 42 -8.75 -1.60 -2.76
CA PHE A 42 -7.30 -1.62 -2.82
C PHE A 42 -6.83 -1.82 -4.26
N MET A 43 -5.79 -1.11 -4.66
CA MET A 43 -5.11 -1.28 -5.95
C MET A 43 -3.60 -1.32 -5.72
N GLY A 44 -2.99 -2.46 -6.03
CA GLY A 44 -1.57 -2.71 -5.86
C GLY A 44 -1.07 -3.80 -6.79
N VAL A 45 0.17 -4.25 -6.61
CA VAL A 45 0.75 -5.36 -7.36
C VAL A 45 0.98 -6.55 -6.42
N PHE A 46 0.43 -7.70 -6.77
CA PHE A 46 0.60 -8.95 -6.03
C PHE A 46 1.59 -9.88 -6.72
N GLY A 47 2.39 -10.56 -5.93
CA GLY A 47 3.28 -11.61 -6.38
C GLY A 47 2.55 -12.93 -6.69
N SER A 48 3.34 -13.99 -6.86
CA SER A 48 2.85 -15.34 -7.17
C SER A 48 3.28 -16.39 -6.14
N ASP A 49 3.74 -15.94 -5.00
CA ASP A 49 4.25 -16.75 -3.89
C ASP A 49 3.21 -17.01 -2.80
N GLU A 50 3.62 -17.66 -1.73
CA GLU A 50 2.79 -17.97 -0.57
C GLU A 50 2.34 -16.70 0.15
N GLU A 51 3.18 -15.69 0.21
CA GLU A 51 2.92 -14.39 0.79
C GLU A 51 1.78 -13.67 0.08
N ALA A 52 1.82 -13.63 -1.24
CA ALA A 52 0.72 -13.07 -2.04
C ALA A 52 -0.59 -13.83 -1.81
N ALA A 53 -0.54 -15.17 -1.81
CA ALA A 53 -1.71 -15.99 -1.55
C ALA A 53 -2.31 -15.71 -0.16
N HIS A 54 -1.47 -15.53 0.86
CA HIS A 54 -1.90 -15.20 2.21
C HIS A 54 -2.63 -13.84 2.27
N VAL A 55 -2.05 -12.79 1.68
CA VAL A 55 -2.69 -11.46 1.62
C VAL A 55 -4.02 -11.53 0.87
N LEU A 56 -4.05 -12.17 -0.31
CA LEU A 56 -5.26 -12.31 -1.13
C LEU A 56 -6.37 -13.06 -0.39
N SER A 57 -6.03 -14.10 0.38
CA SER A 57 -7.00 -14.82 1.21
C SER A 57 -7.61 -13.89 2.27
N ALA A 58 -6.78 -13.11 2.96
CA ALA A 58 -7.25 -12.20 4.01
C ALA A 58 -8.15 -11.08 3.47
N ILE A 59 -7.79 -10.44 2.36
CA ILE A 59 -8.63 -9.39 1.76
C ILE A 59 -9.95 -9.94 1.18
N LYS A 60 -9.92 -11.16 0.66
CA LYS A 60 -11.13 -11.86 0.21
C LYS A 60 -12.09 -12.15 1.36
N GLU A 61 -11.58 -12.55 2.52
CA GLU A 61 -12.39 -12.85 3.71
C GLU A 61 -13.17 -11.61 4.18
N ILE A 62 -12.56 -10.43 4.12
CA ILE A 62 -13.23 -9.17 4.49
C ILE A 62 -14.03 -8.53 3.34
N GLY A 63 -14.01 -9.13 2.15
CA GLY A 63 -14.71 -8.62 0.98
C GLY A 63 -14.16 -7.27 0.49
N LEU A 64 -12.85 -7.05 0.59
CA LEU A 64 -12.20 -5.86 0.03
C LEU A 64 -12.06 -6.02 -1.48
N ASP A 65 -12.56 -5.04 -2.24
CA ASP A 65 -12.38 -5.00 -3.69
C ASP A 65 -10.93 -4.70 -4.06
N ASN A 66 -10.35 -5.53 -4.93
CA ASN A 66 -9.01 -5.38 -5.49
C ASN A 66 -8.98 -5.68 -7.01
N SER A 67 -10.10 -5.47 -7.68
CA SER A 67 -10.31 -5.81 -9.09
C SER A 67 -9.37 -5.09 -10.06
N HIS A 68 -8.87 -3.91 -9.69
CA HIS A 68 -7.90 -3.14 -10.47
C HIS A 68 -6.43 -3.39 -10.08
N SER A 69 -6.17 -4.37 -9.21
CA SER A 69 -4.78 -4.76 -8.89
C SER A 69 -4.12 -5.55 -10.03
N ARG A 70 -2.79 -5.59 -10.01
CA ARG A 70 -1.96 -6.35 -10.96
C ARG A 70 -1.44 -7.61 -10.29
N PHE A 71 -1.13 -8.61 -11.10
CA PHE A 71 -0.60 -9.90 -10.65
C PHE A 71 0.63 -10.22 -11.48
N GLU A 72 1.79 -10.29 -10.83
CA GLU A 72 3.07 -10.48 -11.49
C GLU A 72 3.78 -11.72 -10.97
N LYS A 73 4.62 -12.30 -11.81
CA LYS A 73 5.43 -13.45 -11.40
C LYS A 73 6.63 -12.96 -10.59
N GLY A 74 6.70 -13.36 -9.32
CA GLY A 74 7.78 -12.98 -8.42
C GLY A 74 7.33 -12.99 -6.97
N GLU A 75 8.21 -12.52 -6.11
CA GLU A 75 7.97 -12.42 -4.67
C GLU A 75 7.07 -11.22 -4.34
N ASN A 76 6.08 -11.43 -3.51
CA ASN A 76 5.31 -10.36 -2.90
C ASN A 76 6.19 -9.51 -1.95
N GLY A 77 5.77 -8.31 -1.63
CA GLY A 77 6.42 -7.52 -0.59
C GLY A 77 6.46 -8.28 0.74
N CYS A 78 7.64 -8.31 1.39
CA CYS A 78 7.82 -9.04 2.64
C CYS A 78 8.77 -8.27 3.57
N ALA A 79 8.34 -8.04 4.80
CA ALA A 79 9.16 -7.59 5.92
C ALA A 79 9.39 -8.75 6.89
N ARG A 80 10.63 -8.94 7.31
CA ARG A 80 11.01 -9.95 8.31
C ARG A 80 11.21 -9.28 9.65
N VAL A 81 10.56 -9.82 10.66
CA VAL A 81 10.57 -9.27 12.01
C VAL A 81 10.72 -10.40 13.03
N LYS A 82 11.16 -10.06 14.22
CA LYS A 82 11.08 -10.94 15.41
C LYS A 82 10.48 -10.20 16.58
N ILE A 83 9.91 -10.94 17.51
CA ILE A 83 9.58 -10.43 18.83
C ILE A 83 10.71 -10.81 19.79
N ASP A 84 11.26 -9.83 20.50
CA ASP A 84 12.32 -10.01 21.46
C ASP A 84 11.99 -9.18 22.73
N GLU A 85 11.84 -9.84 23.86
CA GLU A 85 11.44 -9.23 25.14
C GLU A 85 10.14 -8.37 25.07
N GLY A 86 9.26 -8.65 24.09
CA GLY A 86 8.02 -7.92 23.85
C GLY A 86 8.12 -6.84 22.76
N ASP A 87 9.30 -6.51 22.32
CA ASP A 87 9.55 -5.53 21.26
C ASP A 87 9.56 -6.17 19.87
N ARG A 88 9.03 -5.44 18.88
CA ARG A 88 9.10 -5.81 17.47
C ARG A 88 10.42 -5.32 16.88
N ILE A 89 11.32 -6.27 16.54
CA ILE A 89 12.60 -5.97 15.91
C ILE A 89 12.53 -6.24 14.41
N PHE A 90 12.82 -5.24 13.60
CA PHE A 90 12.93 -5.35 12.16
C PHE A 90 14.25 -6.04 11.77
N LEU A 91 14.17 -7.07 10.93
CA LEU A 91 15.30 -7.86 10.46
C LEU A 91 15.68 -7.57 9.00
N GLY A 92 14.79 -6.89 8.26
CA GLY A 92 14.98 -6.54 6.87
C GLY A 92 13.74 -6.81 6.02
N SER A 93 13.78 -6.41 4.76
CA SER A 93 12.71 -6.62 3.79
C SER A 93 13.28 -6.94 2.41
N ASN A 94 12.40 -7.40 1.49
CA ASN A 94 12.73 -7.50 0.07
C ASN A 94 12.42 -6.20 -0.70
N SER A 95 12.30 -5.08 0.01
CA SER A 95 12.05 -3.74 -0.56
C SER A 95 10.81 -3.65 -1.44
N GLY A 96 9.75 -4.39 -1.10
CA GLY A 96 8.45 -4.34 -1.78
C GLY A 96 8.26 -5.41 -2.87
N GLY A 97 9.27 -6.22 -3.18
CA GLY A 97 9.16 -7.31 -4.16
C GLY A 97 8.61 -6.82 -5.50
N VAL A 98 7.61 -7.54 -6.04
CA VAL A 98 6.99 -7.20 -7.34
C VAL A 98 6.39 -5.80 -7.41
N THR A 99 5.97 -5.20 -6.30
CA THR A 99 5.46 -3.82 -6.29
C THR A 99 6.53 -2.84 -6.74
N ARG A 100 7.79 -3.08 -6.36
CA ARG A 100 8.95 -2.29 -6.79
C ARG A 100 9.40 -2.64 -8.20
N GLU A 101 9.39 -3.95 -8.55
CA GLU A 101 9.91 -4.44 -9.83
C GLU A 101 8.98 -4.09 -10.99
N TYR A 102 7.67 -4.08 -10.74
CA TYR A 102 6.61 -3.82 -11.72
C TYR A 102 5.70 -2.68 -11.25
N PRO A 103 6.20 -1.44 -11.21
CA PRO A 103 5.40 -0.30 -10.75
C PRO A 103 4.15 -0.11 -11.60
N ILE A 104 3.02 0.16 -10.96
CA ILE A 104 1.73 0.36 -11.61
C ILE A 104 1.84 1.45 -12.67
N GLN A 105 1.37 1.15 -13.89
CA GLN A 105 1.11 2.13 -14.94
C GLN A 105 -0.41 2.25 -15.09
N LEU A 106 -0.93 3.47 -15.05
CA LEU A 106 -2.37 3.71 -15.14
C LEU A 106 -2.84 3.59 -16.60
N THR A 107 -3.82 2.73 -16.83
CA THR A 107 -4.59 2.67 -18.07
C THR A 107 -5.68 3.73 -18.05
N GLU A 108 -6.40 3.93 -19.16
CA GLU A 108 -7.56 4.81 -19.19
C GLU A 108 -8.69 4.31 -18.27
N GLU A 109 -8.91 2.99 -18.23
CA GLU A 109 -9.87 2.36 -17.32
C GLU A 109 -9.50 2.60 -15.84
N ASP A 110 -8.21 2.56 -15.51
CA ASP A 110 -7.77 2.89 -14.14
C ASP A 110 -8.05 4.35 -13.79
N ARG A 111 -7.83 5.30 -14.71
CA ARG A 111 -8.12 6.73 -14.49
C ARG A 111 -9.62 6.96 -14.26
N GLU A 112 -10.48 6.30 -15.03
CA GLU A 112 -11.92 6.34 -14.82
C GLU A 112 -12.31 5.72 -13.44
N TYR A 113 -11.64 4.63 -13.06
CA TYR A 113 -11.85 3.99 -11.76
C TYR A 113 -11.41 4.89 -10.60
N LEU A 114 -10.23 5.51 -10.69
CA LEU A 114 -9.71 6.41 -9.66
C LEU A 114 -10.62 7.62 -9.41
N ASN A 115 -11.29 8.13 -10.45
CA ASN A 115 -12.24 9.24 -10.32
C ASN A 115 -13.52 8.91 -9.53
N GLN A 116 -13.74 7.65 -9.17
CA GLN A 116 -14.88 7.24 -8.35
C GLN A 116 -14.62 7.42 -6.85
N PHE A 117 -13.38 7.67 -6.43
CA PHE A 117 -13.01 7.75 -5.02
C PHE A 117 -12.96 9.18 -4.52
N GLU A 118 -13.44 9.38 -3.29
CA GLU A 118 -13.38 10.67 -2.58
C GLU A 118 -12.00 10.89 -1.93
N LEU A 119 -11.30 9.79 -1.62
CA LEU A 119 -9.96 9.79 -1.02
C LEU A 119 -9.13 8.63 -1.56
N ILE A 120 -7.92 8.93 -2.01
CA ILE A 120 -6.91 7.95 -2.42
C ILE A 120 -5.74 8.08 -1.44
N HIS A 121 -5.40 6.99 -0.77
CA HIS A 121 -4.28 6.94 0.15
C HIS A 121 -3.12 6.16 -0.44
N MET A 122 -1.93 6.73 -0.32
CA MET A 122 -0.67 6.16 -0.75
C MET A 122 0.44 6.57 0.22
N GLY A 123 1.64 6.07 0.06
CA GLY A 123 2.75 6.40 0.95
C GLY A 123 4.12 6.22 0.32
N LEU A 124 5.15 6.60 1.06
CA LEU A 124 6.53 6.59 0.62
C LEU A 124 6.98 5.21 0.09
N TYR A 125 6.60 4.15 0.80
CA TYR A 125 6.96 2.77 0.46
C TYR A 125 6.01 2.09 -0.54
N SER A 126 5.04 2.84 -1.06
CA SER A 126 4.03 2.30 -2.00
C SER A 126 4.55 2.11 -3.42
N HIS A 127 5.75 2.62 -3.74
CA HIS A 127 6.36 2.59 -5.07
C HIS A 127 5.50 3.17 -6.20
N VAL A 128 4.63 4.15 -5.87
CA VAL A 128 3.69 4.79 -6.80
C VAL A 128 3.89 6.31 -6.93
N ASN A 129 5.02 6.84 -6.43
CA ASN A 129 5.31 8.27 -6.45
C ASN A 129 5.35 8.87 -7.87
N HIS A 130 5.67 8.06 -8.87
CA HIS A 130 5.64 8.46 -10.28
C HIS A 130 4.23 8.79 -10.78
N LEU A 131 3.18 8.34 -10.07
CA LEU A 131 1.79 8.63 -10.41
C LEU A 131 1.29 9.98 -9.87
N LEU A 132 2.04 10.65 -8.98
CA LEU A 132 1.60 11.88 -8.31
C LEU A 132 1.19 12.99 -9.29
N GLU A 133 1.85 13.11 -10.45
CA GLU A 133 1.47 14.08 -11.49
C GLU A 133 0.14 13.70 -12.16
N GLU A 134 -0.06 12.43 -12.45
CA GLU A 134 -1.31 11.94 -13.05
C GLU A 134 -2.49 12.07 -12.08
N LEU A 135 -2.24 11.82 -10.80
CA LEU A 135 -3.25 11.91 -9.73
C LEU A 135 -3.74 13.35 -9.46
N GLN A 136 -3.05 14.39 -9.97
CA GLN A 136 -3.57 15.76 -9.92
C GLN A 136 -4.85 15.94 -10.75
N ASN A 137 -5.13 15.02 -11.68
CA ASN A 137 -6.30 15.08 -12.54
C ASN A 137 -7.49 14.26 -12.01
N VAL A 138 -7.36 13.59 -10.85
CA VAL A 138 -8.49 12.87 -10.24
C VAL A 138 -9.37 13.82 -9.43
N SER A 139 -10.65 13.45 -9.29
CA SER A 139 -11.62 14.26 -8.56
C SER A 139 -11.47 14.16 -7.03
N GLY A 140 -10.87 13.07 -6.56
CA GLY A 140 -10.71 12.78 -5.13
C GLY A 140 -9.52 13.50 -4.50
N LYS A 141 -9.48 13.48 -3.18
CA LYS A 141 -8.36 13.96 -2.37
C LYS A 141 -7.24 12.94 -2.33
N ILE A 142 -6.00 13.41 -2.26
CA ILE A 142 -4.81 12.57 -2.10
C ILE A 142 -4.29 12.67 -0.67
N SER A 143 -4.16 11.51 -0.04
CA SER A 143 -3.56 11.34 1.28
C SER A 143 -2.25 10.58 1.14
N TYR A 144 -1.18 11.08 1.74
CA TYR A 144 0.16 10.53 1.60
C TYR A 144 0.84 10.37 2.96
N ASP A 145 1.34 9.16 3.21
CA ASP A 145 2.17 8.86 4.38
C ASP A 145 3.66 8.94 4.01
N PHE A 146 4.33 9.95 4.55
CA PHE A 146 5.77 10.15 4.39
C PHE A 146 6.60 9.22 5.28
N SER A 147 5.93 8.49 6.23
CA SER A 147 6.59 7.59 7.16
C SER A 147 7.61 8.31 8.08
N ASP A 148 8.70 7.64 8.44
CA ASP A 148 9.77 8.09 9.34
C ASP A 148 11.12 8.30 8.64
N ASP A 149 11.32 7.71 7.47
CA ASP A 149 12.59 7.75 6.71
C ASP A 149 12.48 8.57 5.41
N PHE A 150 11.77 9.69 5.48
CA PHE A 150 11.60 10.60 4.35
C PHE A 150 12.81 11.53 4.17
N THR A 151 13.14 11.82 2.94
CA THR A 151 14.12 12.84 2.58
C THR A 151 13.44 14.17 2.24
N GLU A 152 14.18 15.28 2.38
CA GLU A 152 13.67 16.61 1.97
C GLU A 152 13.26 16.61 0.48
N GLU A 153 14.00 15.91 -0.39
CA GLU A 153 13.70 15.81 -1.82
C GLU A 153 12.37 15.09 -2.07
N GLU A 154 12.09 14.00 -1.35
CA GLU A 154 10.81 13.28 -1.46
C GLU A 154 9.64 14.13 -0.99
N VAL A 155 9.82 14.87 0.11
CA VAL A 155 8.80 15.81 0.58
C VAL A 155 8.54 16.89 -0.47
N GLN A 156 9.59 17.53 -0.99
CA GLN A 156 9.44 18.57 -2.01
C GLN A 156 8.76 18.08 -3.29
N ARG A 157 8.98 16.84 -3.68
CA ARG A 157 8.32 16.25 -4.86
C ARG A 157 6.83 15.99 -4.69
N ALA A 158 6.39 15.72 -3.45
CA ALA A 158 5.04 15.25 -3.17
C ALA A 158 4.15 16.30 -2.49
N ILE A 159 4.71 17.19 -1.66
CA ILE A 159 3.93 18.02 -0.73
C ILE A 159 2.91 18.94 -1.42
N ASP A 160 3.24 19.48 -2.57
CA ASP A 160 2.35 20.36 -3.34
C ASP A 160 1.28 19.57 -4.14
N LYS A 161 1.37 18.23 -4.13
CA LYS A 161 0.52 17.33 -4.92
C LYS A 161 -0.44 16.51 -4.06
N VAL A 162 -0.40 16.70 -2.75
CA VAL A 162 -1.22 15.95 -1.80
C VAL A 162 -2.07 16.88 -0.97
N ASP A 163 -3.27 16.44 -0.61
CA ASP A 163 -4.17 17.22 0.26
C ASP A 163 -3.88 16.97 1.74
N PHE A 164 -3.40 15.78 2.07
CA PHE A 164 -3.07 15.39 3.45
C PHE A 164 -1.72 14.67 3.47
N GLY A 165 -0.79 15.19 4.25
CA GLY A 165 0.51 14.57 4.50
C GLY A 165 0.64 14.11 5.95
N PHE A 166 1.08 12.86 6.15
CA PHE A 166 1.37 12.28 7.47
C PHE A 166 2.86 12.05 7.61
N PHE A 167 3.40 12.38 8.77
CA PHE A 167 4.82 12.26 9.08
C PHE A 167 4.96 11.62 10.47
N SER A 168 5.82 10.61 10.56
CA SER A 168 6.27 10.08 11.83
C SER A 168 7.52 10.83 12.25
N ILE A 169 7.45 11.55 13.38
CA ILE A 169 8.58 12.29 13.96
C ILE A 169 8.89 11.66 15.32
N GLU A 170 10.15 11.28 15.53
CA GLU A 170 10.66 10.84 16.83
C GLU A 170 10.98 12.03 17.76
#